data_76bce1c68d18b1b936f3c757a53eb8c6
#
_entry.id   76bce1c68d18b1b936f3c757a53eb8c6
#
_cell.length_a   1.000
_cell.length_b   1.000
_cell.length_c   1.000
_cell.angle_alpha   90.00
_cell.angle_beta   90.00
_cell.angle_gamma   90.00
#
_symmetry.space_group_name_H-M   'P 1'
#
loop_
_entity.id
_entity.type
_entity.pdbx_description
1 polymer ?
#
loop_
_entity_poly.entity_id
_entity_poly.type
_entity_poly.pdbx_seq_one_letter_code
_entity_poly.pdbx_strand_id
1 'polypeptide(L)'
;MLTTRSLSISLLAGIGALTAQAPATTDEAPTVCVYLLAGQSNMEGQAVVGLDHEQHYNGGRGNLEEVLSREEEGRRFAHLRDERGAWTKRDDVFVWYRKAGKQLKAGPLEIGYAVYDDPHHFGPELQFGHVVGEQTEAPVLLVKTCWGGKSLFKDFRPPSAEGDTGPYYTQMIAEYKEAIGELGERFPQLKGHAPVLRGFVWFQGWNDMCDATGREQYAQNLELLIRDVREDLDAPSLPVVVGETGNADHEGFRRSQRAGTEHEDFRGNVTFVPTRAFLRKPEDSPNVTHGHHWFGNAESYLLVGDALGRAALALQAGRR
;
A
#
# COMPACT_ATOMS: atom_id res chain seq x y z
N MET A 1 -73.79 19.40 66.23
CA MET A 1 -72.47 20.03 66.38
C MET A 1 -71.43 19.06 65.78
N LEU A 2 -71.04 19.28 64.55
CA LEU A 2 -70.08 18.46 63.85
C LEU A 2 -68.77 19.29 63.69
N THR A 3 -67.72 18.79 64.27
CA THR A 3 -66.41 19.38 64.23
C THR A 3 -65.63 18.72 63.06
N THR A 4 -65.33 19.48 62.02
CA THR A 4 -64.46 19.10 60.90
C THR A 4 -63.01 19.27 61.32
N ARG A 5 -62.21 18.20 61.21
CA ARG A 5 -60.75 18.22 61.32
C ARG A 5 -60.13 18.34 59.89
N SER A 6 -59.40 19.40 59.66
CA SER A 6 -58.61 19.59 58.47
C SER A 6 -57.29 18.84 58.62
N LEU A 7 -57.00 18.01 57.63
CA LEU A 7 -55.67 17.31 57.45
C LEU A 7 -54.81 18.12 56.51
N SER A 8 -53.71 18.66 56.98
CA SER A 8 -52.73 19.33 56.16
C SER A 8 -51.67 18.29 55.68
N ILE A 9 -51.59 18.06 54.39
CA ILE A 9 -50.55 17.23 53.76
C ILE A 9 -49.40 18.15 53.26
N SER A 10 -48.24 18.04 53.89
CA SER A 10 -47.03 18.72 53.47
C SER A 10 -46.35 17.88 52.42
N LEU A 11 -46.22 18.42 51.15
CA LEU A 11 -45.54 17.81 50.05
C LEU A 11 -44.08 18.29 50.09
N LEU A 12 -43.13 17.40 50.45
CA LEU A 12 -41.72 17.64 50.31
C LEU A 12 -41.34 17.34 48.87
N ALA A 13 -41.00 18.38 48.09
CA ALA A 13 -40.39 18.24 46.77
C ALA A 13 -38.86 18.02 46.94
N GLY A 14 -38.43 16.79 46.80
CA GLY A 14 -37.00 16.46 46.69
C GLY A 14 -36.46 16.83 45.28
N ILE A 15 -35.65 17.88 45.22
CA ILE A 15 -34.91 18.23 43.99
C ILE A 15 -33.69 17.29 43.92
N GLY A 16 -33.81 16.21 43.17
CA GLY A 16 -32.67 15.36 42.79
C GLY A 16 -31.80 16.10 41.77
N ALA A 17 -30.62 16.54 42.21
CA ALA A 17 -29.61 17.05 41.26
C ALA A 17 -29.12 15.90 40.38
N LEU A 18 -29.53 15.85 39.10
CA LEU A 18 -28.86 15.04 38.08
C LEU A 18 -27.45 15.63 37.83
N THR A 19 -26.46 15.03 38.41
CA THR A 19 -25.07 15.26 37.97
C THR A 19 -24.91 14.62 36.60
N ALA A 20 -24.88 15.43 35.53
CA ALA A 20 -24.48 15.01 34.23
C ALA A 20 -23.01 14.59 34.32
N GLN A 21 -22.74 13.30 34.26
CA GLN A 21 -21.41 12.73 34.14
C GLN A 21 -20.91 13.04 32.74
N ALA A 22 -19.90 13.90 32.63
CA ALA A 22 -19.24 14.15 31.36
C ALA A 22 -18.76 12.79 30.80
N PRO A 23 -18.89 12.54 29.47
CA PRO A 23 -18.37 11.33 28.88
C PRO A 23 -16.87 11.26 29.18
N ALA A 24 -16.44 10.13 29.72
CA ALA A 24 -15.02 9.83 29.88
C ALA A 24 -14.40 9.83 28.48
N THR A 25 -13.62 10.86 28.15
CA THR A 25 -12.74 10.82 26.99
C THR A 25 -11.71 9.76 27.30
N THR A 26 -11.83 8.60 26.64
CA THR A 26 -10.73 7.63 26.60
C THR A 26 -9.59 8.33 25.87
N ASP A 27 -8.54 8.64 26.62
CA ASP A 27 -7.32 9.29 26.13
C ASP A 27 -6.48 8.23 25.37
N GLU A 28 -7.09 7.60 24.34
CA GLU A 28 -6.36 6.70 23.45
C GLU A 28 -5.49 7.55 22.55
N ALA A 29 -4.20 7.19 22.46
CA ALA A 29 -3.27 7.86 21.57
C ALA A 29 -3.80 7.86 20.11
N PRO A 30 -3.67 8.96 19.37
CA PRO A 30 -4.05 8.98 17.97
C PRO A 30 -3.30 7.89 17.21
N THR A 31 -3.90 7.31 16.18
CA THR A 31 -3.31 6.21 15.43
C THR A 31 -2.79 6.67 14.07
N VAL A 32 -1.79 5.96 13.54
CA VAL A 32 -1.38 6.03 12.13
C VAL A 32 -1.55 4.67 11.49
N CYS A 33 -2.23 4.61 10.35
CA CYS A 33 -2.43 3.39 9.57
C CYS A 33 -1.19 3.08 8.74
N VAL A 34 -0.57 1.93 8.96
CA VAL A 34 0.68 1.55 8.28
C VAL A 34 0.41 0.46 7.25
N TYR A 35 0.97 0.62 6.04
CA TYR A 35 0.99 -0.41 5.01
C TYR A 35 2.44 -0.73 4.64
N LEU A 36 2.80 -2.02 4.65
CA LEU A 36 4.08 -2.51 4.14
C LEU A 36 3.92 -2.86 2.66
N LEU A 37 4.60 -2.10 1.79
CA LEU A 37 4.63 -2.31 0.34
C LEU A 37 5.94 -2.96 -0.05
N ALA A 38 5.91 -4.22 -0.48
CA ALA A 38 7.13 -4.96 -0.78
C ALA A 38 7.11 -5.59 -2.18
N GLY A 39 8.30 -5.82 -2.73
CA GLY A 39 8.43 -6.42 -4.05
C GLY A 39 9.72 -6.09 -4.76
N GLN A 40 9.67 -6.06 -6.09
CA GLN A 40 10.82 -5.77 -6.94
C GLN A 40 10.62 -4.47 -7.75
N SER A 41 11.31 -4.31 -8.87
CA SER A 41 11.34 -3.09 -9.69
C SER A 41 9.96 -2.50 -10.04
N ASN A 42 8.94 -3.33 -10.21
CA ASN A 42 7.58 -2.83 -10.46
C ASN A 42 6.93 -2.22 -9.21
N MET A 43 7.30 -2.68 -8.00
CA MET A 43 6.92 -1.99 -6.77
C MET A 43 7.81 -0.76 -6.51
N GLU A 44 9.10 -0.79 -6.93
CA GLU A 44 9.93 0.43 -6.89
C GLU A 44 9.31 1.54 -7.74
N GLY A 45 8.79 1.21 -8.91
CA GLY A 45 8.15 2.15 -9.83
C GLY A 45 9.03 2.58 -10.99
N GLN A 46 8.45 2.52 -12.17
CA GLN A 46 9.08 2.82 -13.45
C GLN A 46 8.19 3.71 -14.33
N ALA A 47 7.04 4.15 -13.80
CA ALA A 47 6.11 5.00 -14.54
C ALA A 47 6.73 6.36 -14.84
N VAL A 48 6.60 6.82 -16.09
CA VAL A 48 7.18 8.09 -16.56
C VAL A 48 6.18 9.23 -16.35
N VAL A 49 6.64 10.37 -15.83
CA VAL A 49 5.80 11.55 -15.55
C VAL A 49 5.66 12.46 -16.77
N GLY A 50 6.74 13.07 -17.25
CA GLY A 50 6.68 14.09 -18.30
C GLY A 50 7.84 14.02 -19.28
N LEU A 51 8.62 12.93 -19.29
CA LEU A 51 9.70 12.75 -20.27
C LEU A 51 9.12 12.41 -21.65
N ASP A 52 9.53 13.12 -22.68
CA ASP A 52 8.93 13.11 -24.02
C ASP A 52 9.92 12.97 -25.17
N HIS A 53 11.19 12.64 -24.90
CA HIS A 53 12.21 12.52 -25.95
C HIS A 53 11.86 11.40 -26.94
N GLU A 54 11.81 11.71 -28.25
CA GLU A 54 11.37 10.76 -29.29
C GLU A 54 12.15 9.45 -29.31
N GLN A 55 13.47 9.50 -29.11
CA GLN A 55 14.35 8.33 -29.15
C GLN A 55 14.28 7.46 -27.91
N HIS A 56 13.99 8.03 -26.74
CA HIS A 56 14.06 7.32 -25.45
C HIS A 56 12.71 7.13 -24.78
N TYR A 57 11.75 8.05 -25.00
CA TYR A 57 10.46 8.07 -24.32
C TYR A 57 9.28 8.13 -25.29
N ASN A 58 9.47 7.68 -26.54
CA ASN A 58 8.40 7.55 -27.53
C ASN A 58 7.58 8.84 -27.74
N GLY A 59 8.22 10.01 -27.66
CA GLY A 59 7.54 11.31 -27.79
C GLY A 59 6.50 11.56 -26.71
N GLY A 60 6.70 11.02 -25.52
CA GLY A 60 5.83 11.23 -24.35
C GLY A 60 4.54 10.39 -24.31
N ARG A 61 4.37 9.47 -25.26
CA ARG A 61 3.17 8.60 -25.27
C ARG A 61 3.09 7.75 -24.01
N GLY A 62 1.93 7.78 -23.35
CA GLY A 62 1.65 7.05 -22.13
C GLY A 62 2.42 7.53 -20.89
N ASN A 63 3.11 8.68 -20.95
CA ASN A 63 3.57 9.36 -19.74
C ASN A 63 2.39 9.98 -18.97
N LEU A 64 2.60 10.40 -17.74
CA LEU A 64 1.52 10.89 -16.87
C LEU A 64 0.89 12.19 -17.41
N GLU A 65 1.68 13.09 -17.98
CA GLU A 65 1.17 14.34 -18.56
C GLU A 65 0.22 14.06 -19.73
N GLU A 66 0.60 13.16 -20.62
CA GLU A 66 -0.22 12.75 -21.76
C GLU A 66 -1.47 12.00 -21.30
N VAL A 67 -1.35 11.06 -20.35
CA VAL A 67 -2.48 10.32 -19.77
C VAL A 67 -3.50 11.27 -19.16
N LEU A 68 -3.06 12.25 -18.37
CA LEU A 68 -3.96 13.23 -17.74
C LEU A 68 -4.57 14.23 -18.73
N SER A 69 -4.02 14.37 -19.93
CA SER A 69 -4.60 15.20 -21.00
C SER A 69 -5.82 14.57 -21.67
N ARG A 70 -6.00 13.25 -21.51
CA ARG A 70 -7.17 12.52 -22.02
C ARG A 70 -8.39 12.80 -21.15
N GLU A 71 -9.58 12.85 -21.77
CA GLU A 71 -10.80 13.25 -21.06
C GLU A 71 -11.21 12.33 -19.91
N GLU A 72 -11.14 11.01 -20.11
CA GLU A 72 -11.56 10.03 -19.12
C GLU A 72 -10.52 9.90 -17.99
N GLU A 73 -9.25 9.69 -18.33
CA GLU A 73 -8.15 9.54 -17.39
C GLU A 73 -7.89 10.84 -16.63
N GLY A 74 -7.99 12.00 -17.31
CA GLY A 74 -7.88 13.30 -16.68
C GLY A 74 -8.95 13.53 -15.61
N ARG A 75 -10.19 13.09 -15.84
CA ARG A 75 -11.23 13.12 -14.80
C ARG A 75 -10.98 12.11 -13.68
N ARG A 76 -10.61 10.88 -14.03
CA ARG A 76 -10.39 9.79 -13.07
C ARG A 76 -9.26 10.10 -12.10
N PHE A 77 -8.18 10.70 -12.60
CA PHE A 77 -6.97 10.97 -11.84
C PHE A 77 -6.76 12.47 -11.57
N ALA A 78 -7.82 13.28 -11.61
CA ALA A 78 -7.76 14.73 -11.39
C ALA A 78 -7.11 15.11 -10.04
N HIS A 79 -7.25 14.27 -9.03
CA HIS A 79 -6.67 14.46 -7.71
C HIS A 79 -5.12 14.47 -7.67
N LEU A 80 -4.46 14.05 -8.76
CA LEU A 80 -3.00 14.13 -8.89
C LEU A 80 -2.49 15.56 -9.20
N ARG A 81 -3.40 16.50 -9.49
CA ARG A 81 -3.11 17.92 -9.64
C ARG A 81 -3.88 18.73 -8.61
N ASP A 82 -3.25 19.72 -8.02
CA ASP A 82 -3.92 20.70 -7.18
C ASP A 82 -4.65 21.77 -8.03
N GLU A 83 -5.38 22.67 -7.37
CA GLU A 83 -6.12 23.77 -8.02
C GLU A 83 -5.24 24.71 -8.85
N ARG A 84 -3.92 24.72 -8.62
CA ARG A 84 -2.93 25.52 -9.34
C ARG A 84 -2.26 24.73 -10.47
N GLY A 85 -2.65 23.46 -10.66
CA GLY A 85 -2.07 22.56 -11.65
C GLY A 85 -0.71 21.95 -11.25
N ALA A 86 -0.25 22.16 -10.02
CA ALA A 86 0.95 21.50 -9.51
C ALA A 86 0.65 20.04 -9.10
N TRP A 87 1.68 19.18 -9.06
CA TRP A 87 1.51 17.84 -8.56
C TRP A 87 1.09 17.85 -7.10
N THR A 88 0.04 17.10 -6.78
CA THR A 88 -0.49 16.98 -5.43
C THR A 88 0.56 16.38 -4.50
N LYS A 89 0.68 16.99 -3.32
CA LYS A 89 1.45 16.50 -2.21
C LYS A 89 0.49 16.30 -1.03
N ARG A 90 0.39 15.05 -0.56
CA ARG A 90 -0.51 14.70 0.56
C ARG A 90 0.13 15.13 1.89
N ASP A 91 -0.66 15.68 2.79
CA ASP A 91 -0.24 16.04 4.15
C ASP A 91 -0.71 15.04 5.22
N ASP A 92 -1.52 14.06 4.80
CA ASP A 92 -2.11 12.98 5.59
C ASP A 92 -1.59 11.58 5.21
N VAL A 93 -0.87 11.44 4.09
CA VAL A 93 -0.24 10.19 3.64
C VAL A 93 1.27 10.41 3.51
N PHE A 94 2.04 9.53 4.12
CA PHE A 94 3.50 9.61 4.19
C PHE A 94 4.13 8.36 3.60
N VAL A 95 5.36 8.51 3.09
CA VAL A 95 6.15 7.40 2.54
C VAL A 95 7.50 7.35 3.23
N TRP A 96 7.90 6.16 3.63
CA TRP A 96 9.24 5.80 4.06
C TRP A 96 9.81 4.84 3.01
N TYR A 97 10.89 5.23 2.32
CA TYR A 97 11.49 4.43 1.26
C TYR A 97 13.00 4.56 1.22
N ARG A 98 13.71 3.44 1.42
CA ARG A 98 15.16 3.35 1.25
C ARG A 98 15.49 2.59 -0.02
N LYS A 99 15.98 3.31 -1.03
CA LYS A 99 16.46 2.70 -2.27
C LYS A 99 17.74 1.92 -2.02
N ALA A 100 17.98 0.86 -2.83
CA ALA A 100 19.21 0.06 -2.74
C ALA A 100 20.46 0.95 -2.81
N GLY A 101 21.33 0.88 -1.78
CA GLY A 101 22.58 1.65 -1.70
C GLY A 101 22.40 3.18 -1.66
N LYS A 102 21.19 3.68 -1.36
CA LYS A 102 20.86 5.11 -1.31
C LYS A 102 20.43 5.54 0.09
N GLN A 103 20.32 6.86 0.26
CA GLN A 103 19.75 7.44 1.47
C GLN A 103 18.25 7.17 1.57
N LEU A 104 17.75 7.14 2.79
CA LEU A 104 16.33 7.11 3.07
C LEU A 104 15.66 8.38 2.53
N LYS A 105 14.60 8.23 1.73
CA LYS A 105 13.63 9.27 1.42
C LYS A 105 12.39 9.05 2.30
N ALA A 106 12.08 10.01 3.16
CA ALA A 106 10.91 9.98 4.01
C ALA A 106 10.21 11.34 3.99
N GLY A 107 8.89 11.33 3.80
CA GLY A 107 8.09 12.57 3.69
C GLY A 107 6.68 12.31 3.23
N PRO A 108 5.93 13.38 2.92
CA PRO A 108 4.59 13.30 2.35
C PRO A 108 4.57 12.53 1.04
N LEU A 109 3.44 11.87 0.75
CA LEU A 109 3.24 11.22 -0.54
C LEU A 109 3.19 12.25 -1.66
N GLU A 110 4.11 12.09 -2.60
CA GLU A 110 4.25 12.89 -3.83
C GLU A 110 4.91 12.05 -4.92
N ILE A 111 5.04 12.56 -6.13
CA ILE A 111 5.86 11.94 -7.18
C ILE A 111 7.33 11.86 -6.76
N GLY A 112 8.05 10.81 -7.22
CA GLY A 112 9.50 10.65 -6.99
C GLY A 112 9.88 9.64 -5.92
N TYR A 113 8.95 8.81 -5.44
CA TYR A 113 9.26 7.60 -4.64
C TYR A 113 9.45 6.38 -5.54
N ALA A 114 10.14 6.55 -6.67
CA ALA A 114 10.41 5.52 -7.67
C ALA A 114 11.88 5.07 -7.65
N VAL A 115 12.25 4.17 -8.55
CA VAL A 115 13.62 3.61 -8.66
C VAL A 115 14.67 4.67 -8.95
N TYR A 116 14.34 5.70 -9.72
CA TYR A 116 15.24 6.80 -10.06
C TYR A 116 15.16 7.92 -9.00
N ASP A 117 16.27 8.65 -8.82
CA ASP A 117 16.36 9.77 -7.88
C ASP A 117 15.96 11.09 -8.56
N ASP A 118 14.75 11.12 -9.13
CA ASP A 118 14.26 12.24 -9.89
C ASP A 118 12.73 12.42 -9.71
N PRO A 119 12.20 13.59 -10.07
CA PRO A 119 10.75 13.86 -10.03
C PRO A 119 10.01 13.34 -11.28
N HIS A 120 10.67 12.56 -12.15
CA HIS A 120 10.13 12.16 -13.44
C HIS A 120 9.56 10.73 -13.44
N HIS A 121 9.59 10.05 -12.28
CA HIS A 121 9.09 8.69 -12.14
C HIS A 121 8.28 8.50 -10.88
N PHE A 122 7.34 7.54 -10.94
CA PHE A 122 6.56 7.08 -9.78
C PHE A 122 6.26 5.58 -9.87
N GLY A 123 5.81 5.02 -8.77
CA GLY A 123 5.37 3.63 -8.69
C GLY A 123 3.92 3.47 -8.28
N PRO A 124 3.47 2.24 -8.01
CA PRO A 124 2.09 1.98 -7.59
C PRO A 124 1.72 2.67 -6.28
N GLU A 125 2.72 3.01 -5.43
CA GLU A 125 2.51 3.68 -4.15
C GLU A 125 1.77 5.00 -4.29
N LEU A 126 1.94 5.72 -5.41
CA LEU A 126 1.31 7.01 -5.61
C LEU A 126 -0.22 6.88 -5.57
N GLN A 127 -0.79 6.08 -6.47
CA GLN A 127 -2.24 5.89 -6.52
C GLN A 127 -2.76 5.03 -5.36
N PHE A 128 -1.99 4.04 -4.90
CA PHE A 128 -2.32 3.27 -3.70
C PHE A 128 -2.55 4.20 -2.50
N GLY A 129 -1.62 5.13 -2.26
CA GLY A 129 -1.70 6.07 -1.14
C GLY A 129 -2.87 7.03 -1.25
N HIS A 130 -3.20 7.52 -2.46
CA HIS A 130 -4.43 8.30 -2.66
C HIS A 130 -5.67 7.48 -2.33
N VAL A 131 -5.77 6.23 -2.80
CA VAL A 131 -6.95 5.37 -2.54
C VAL A 131 -7.15 5.10 -1.06
N VAL A 132 -6.08 4.72 -0.33
CA VAL A 132 -6.21 4.39 1.09
C VAL A 132 -6.36 5.64 1.96
N GLY A 133 -5.71 6.75 1.60
CA GLY A 133 -5.83 8.03 2.30
C GLY A 133 -7.24 8.61 2.25
N GLU A 134 -7.90 8.57 1.09
CA GLU A 134 -9.29 9.04 0.94
C GLU A 134 -10.32 8.27 1.77
N GLN A 135 -10.00 7.05 2.18
CA GLN A 135 -10.92 6.16 2.90
C GLN A 135 -10.54 5.98 4.39
N THR A 136 -9.52 6.71 4.85
CA THR A 136 -8.97 6.55 6.20
C THR A 136 -8.92 7.91 6.88
N GLU A 137 -9.59 8.06 8.05
CA GLU A 137 -9.56 9.31 8.83
C GLU A 137 -8.21 9.56 9.50
N ALA A 138 -7.52 8.48 9.92
CA ALA A 138 -6.19 8.54 10.51
C ALA A 138 -5.11 8.76 9.42
N PRO A 139 -4.00 9.43 9.74
CA PRO A 139 -2.86 9.49 8.83
C PRO A 139 -2.39 8.11 8.37
N VAL A 140 -1.83 8.05 7.17
CA VAL A 140 -1.32 6.81 6.57
C VAL A 140 0.19 6.87 6.39
N LEU A 141 0.90 5.79 6.74
CA LEU A 141 2.31 5.60 6.44
C LEU A 141 2.48 4.41 5.49
N LEU A 142 3.10 4.63 4.35
CA LEU A 142 3.52 3.61 3.39
C LEU A 142 4.99 3.30 3.63
N VAL A 143 5.30 2.14 4.19
CA VAL A 143 6.67 1.64 4.31
C VAL A 143 6.99 0.82 3.07
N LYS A 144 7.86 1.35 2.20
CA LYS A 144 8.17 0.78 0.90
C LYS A 144 9.51 0.06 0.95
N THR A 145 9.48 -1.28 0.80
CA THR A 145 10.62 -2.20 0.90
C THR A 145 10.72 -3.03 -0.36
N CYS A 146 11.31 -2.48 -1.39
CA CYS A 146 11.38 -3.11 -2.71
C CYS A 146 12.72 -2.86 -3.39
N TRP A 147 13.19 -3.86 -4.14
CA TRP A 147 14.50 -3.82 -4.80
C TRP A 147 14.45 -4.55 -6.14
N GLY A 148 14.91 -3.88 -7.19
CA GLY A 148 14.93 -4.39 -8.56
C GLY A 148 15.72 -5.68 -8.70
N GLY A 149 15.25 -6.58 -9.56
CA GLY A 149 15.94 -7.83 -9.87
C GLY A 149 15.91 -8.89 -8.77
N LYS A 150 15.05 -8.76 -7.75
CA LYS A 150 15.00 -9.69 -6.62
C LYS A 150 13.91 -10.73 -6.78
N SER A 151 14.27 -12.00 -6.50
CA SER A 151 13.40 -13.18 -6.55
C SER A 151 12.85 -13.55 -5.18
N LEU A 152 11.73 -14.25 -5.17
CA LEU A 152 11.17 -14.82 -3.95
C LEU A 152 11.95 -16.08 -3.52
N PHE A 153 12.29 -16.97 -4.47
CA PHE A 153 12.93 -18.25 -4.16
C PHE A 153 14.35 -18.13 -3.60
N LYS A 154 15.00 -16.95 -3.72
CA LYS A 154 16.39 -16.73 -3.28
C LYS A 154 16.55 -15.48 -2.44
N ASP A 155 16.14 -14.32 -3.00
CA ASP A 155 16.44 -13.01 -2.40
C ASP A 155 15.50 -12.69 -1.23
N PHE A 156 14.21 -12.96 -1.38
CA PHE A 156 13.18 -12.82 -0.34
C PHE A 156 12.78 -14.16 0.28
N ARG A 157 13.58 -15.22 0.12
CA ARG A 157 13.21 -16.53 0.67
C ARG A 157 12.82 -16.41 2.15
N PRO A 158 11.59 -16.82 2.51
CA PRO A 158 11.11 -16.71 3.88
C PRO A 158 11.84 -17.72 4.79
N PRO A 159 11.96 -17.44 6.11
CA PRO A 159 12.66 -18.31 7.06
C PRO A 159 12.16 -19.76 7.10
N SER A 160 10.85 -19.98 6.94
CA SER A 160 10.24 -21.31 6.94
C SER A 160 10.45 -22.10 5.65
N ALA A 161 11.00 -21.48 4.58
CA ALA A 161 11.33 -22.21 3.37
C ALA A 161 12.64 -23.01 3.51
N GLU A 162 12.77 -24.08 2.73
CA GLU A 162 14.00 -24.87 2.72
C GLU A 162 15.19 -24.01 2.22
N GLY A 163 16.30 -24.04 2.96
CA GLY A 163 17.54 -23.29 2.67
C GLY A 163 17.70 -22.04 3.53
N ASP A 164 18.70 -21.22 3.18
CA ASP A 164 19.00 -19.99 3.92
C ASP A 164 17.94 -18.92 3.71
N THR A 165 17.59 -18.20 4.75
CA THR A 165 16.72 -17.02 4.66
C THR A 165 17.28 -15.98 3.69
N GLY A 166 16.44 -15.46 2.81
CA GLY A 166 16.82 -14.45 1.84
C GLY A 166 17.23 -13.14 2.51
N PRO A 167 18.34 -12.52 2.11
CA PRO A 167 18.83 -11.28 2.74
C PRO A 167 17.83 -10.12 2.60
N TYR A 168 17.04 -10.09 1.54
CA TYR A 168 16.02 -9.04 1.33
C TYR A 168 14.74 -9.29 2.13
N TYR A 169 14.43 -10.53 2.51
CA TYR A 169 13.41 -10.80 3.52
C TYR A 169 13.82 -10.18 4.86
N THR A 170 15.02 -10.50 5.34
CA THR A 170 15.56 -9.95 6.58
C THR A 170 15.60 -8.41 6.55
N GLN A 171 16.05 -7.83 5.43
CA GLN A 171 16.10 -6.39 5.25
C GLN A 171 14.69 -5.76 5.26
N MET A 172 13.70 -6.36 4.60
CA MET A 172 12.31 -5.89 4.58
C MET A 172 11.74 -5.76 6.00
N ILE A 173 11.91 -6.81 6.81
CA ILE A 173 11.45 -6.81 8.21
C ILE A 173 12.21 -5.78 9.05
N ALA A 174 13.52 -5.68 8.87
CA ALA A 174 14.35 -4.69 9.59
C ALA A 174 13.96 -3.26 9.25
N GLU A 175 13.78 -2.94 7.96
CA GLU A 175 13.39 -1.60 7.51
C GLU A 175 11.98 -1.22 7.95
N TYR A 176 11.04 -2.17 7.99
CA TYR A 176 9.73 -1.93 8.59
C TYR A 176 9.86 -1.55 10.08
N LYS A 177 10.61 -2.34 10.86
CA LYS A 177 10.82 -2.08 12.29
C LYS A 177 11.53 -0.74 12.53
N GLU A 178 12.50 -0.38 11.69
CA GLU A 178 13.17 0.91 11.72
C GLU A 178 12.18 2.06 11.45
N ALA A 179 11.35 1.96 10.40
CA ALA A 179 10.36 2.97 10.05
C ALA A 179 9.37 3.24 11.21
N ILE A 180 8.96 2.18 11.91
CA ILE A 180 8.08 2.29 13.07
C ILE A 180 8.83 2.89 14.28
N GLY A 181 10.06 2.46 14.52
CA GLY A 181 10.90 2.98 15.63
C GLY A 181 11.24 4.46 15.48
N GLU A 182 11.43 4.95 14.26
CA GLU A 182 11.79 6.34 13.95
C GLU A 182 10.57 7.21 13.58
N LEU A 183 9.33 6.71 13.74
CA LEU A 183 8.10 7.35 13.27
C LEU A 183 8.03 8.85 13.64
N GLY A 184 8.12 9.16 14.92
CA GLY A 184 8.00 10.54 15.42
C GLY A 184 9.23 11.43 15.14
N GLU A 185 10.38 10.84 14.82
CA GLU A 185 11.58 11.54 14.41
C GLU A 185 11.53 11.94 12.94
N ARG A 186 11.17 10.98 12.08
CA ARG A 186 11.09 11.19 10.63
C ARG A 186 9.85 11.95 10.18
N PHE A 187 8.76 11.79 10.92
CA PHE A 187 7.49 12.43 10.66
C PHE A 187 7.01 13.17 11.92
N PRO A 188 7.52 14.39 12.20
CA PRO A 188 7.20 15.13 13.42
C PRO A 188 5.68 15.31 13.66
N GLN A 189 4.88 15.40 12.60
CA GLN A 189 3.42 15.46 12.63
C GLN A 189 2.76 14.16 13.12
N LEU A 190 3.47 13.03 13.09
CA LEU A 190 3.02 11.73 13.60
C LEU A 190 3.56 11.41 15.00
N LYS A 191 4.25 12.37 15.63
CA LYS A 191 4.80 12.17 16.97
C LYS A 191 3.68 11.89 17.97
N GLY A 192 3.79 10.77 18.68
CA GLY A 192 2.80 10.35 19.66
C GLY A 192 1.64 9.51 19.07
N HIS A 193 1.60 9.30 17.74
CA HIS A 193 0.66 8.37 17.14
C HIS A 193 1.09 6.93 17.38
N ALA A 194 0.13 6.06 17.67
CA ALA A 194 0.34 4.62 17.74
C ALA A 194 0.26 4.00 16.33
N PRO A 195 1.32 3.30 15.85
CA PRO A 195 1.29 2.66 14.54
C PRO A 195 0.40 1.43 14.56
N VAL A 196 -0.49 1.31 13.57
CA VAL A 196 -1.37 0.15 13.37
C VAL A 196 -1.13 -0.42 11.99
N LEU A 197 -0.51 -1.60 11.91
CA LEU A 197 -0.26 -2.28 10.64
C LEU A 197 -1.59 -2.76 10.03
N ARG A 198 -1.95 -2.19 8.87
CA ARG A 198 -3.23 -2.39 8.20
C ARG A 198 -3.17 -3.33 7.01
N GLY A 199 -1.99 -3.54 6.43
CA GLY A 199 -1.85 -4.43 5.28
C GLY A 199 -0.41 -4.65 4.86
N PHE A 200 -0.19 -5.82 4.27
CA PHE A 200 1.01 -6.17 3.53
C PHE A 200 0.64 -6.28 2.04
N VAL A 201 1.35 -5.57 1.18
CA VAL A 201 1.15 -5.56 -0.27
C VAL A 201 2.39 -6.12 -0.94
N TRP A 202 2.23 -7.22 -1.65
CA TRP A 202 3.30 -7.91 -2.36
C TRP A 202 3.12 -7.77 -3.87
N PHE A 203 4.09 -7.14 -4.55
CA PHE A 203 4.09 -6.97 -6.00
C PHE A 203 5.44 -7.37 -6.60
N GLN A 204 5.62 -8.68 -6.77
CA GLN A 204 6.88 -9.31 -7.19
C GLN A 204 6.59 -10.58 -7.99
N GLY A 205 7.53 -11.04 -8.83
CA GLY A 205 7.44 -12.33 -9.49
C GLY A 205 8.22 -12.43 -10.81
N TRP A 206 8.61 -11.32 -11.43
CA TRP A 206 9.30 -11.37 -12.72
C TRP A 206 10.56 -12.23 -12.69
N ASN A 207 11.42 -12.08 -11.68
CA ASN A 207 12.67 -12.83 -11.58
C ASN A 207 12.44 -14.33 -11.38
N ASP A 208 11.44 -14.69 -10.57
CA ASP A 208 11.04 -16.09 -10.37
C ASP A 208 10.45 -16.69 -11.66
N MET A 209 9.65 -15.91 -12.38
CA MET A 209 9.09 -16.34 -13.66
C MET A 209 10.17 -16.67 -14.68
N CYS A 210 11.29 -15.96 -14.68
CA CYS A 210 12.42 -16.19 -15.60
C CYS A 210 13.31 -17.37 -15.18
N ASP A 211 13.15 -17.92 -13.96
CA ASP A 211 13.94 -19.02 -13.42
C ASP A 211 13.10 -20.29 -13.24
N ALA A 212 13.66 -21.47 -13.57
CA ALA A 212 12.92 -22.74 -13.45
C ALA A 212 12.58 -23.07 -12.00
N THR A 213 13.55 -22.94 -11.09
CA THR A 213 13.38 -23.18 -9.66
C THR A 213 12.42 -22.17 -9.06
N GLY A 214 12.57 -20.89 -9.44
CA GLY A 214 11.65 -19.83 -9.04
C GLY A 214 10.20 -20.14 -9.41
N ARG A 215 9.93 -20.58 -10.63
CA ARG A 215 8.57 -20.98 -11.07
C ARG A 215 8.02 -22.15 -10.27
N GLU A 216 8.84 -23.15 -10.02
CA GLU A 216 8.43 -24.38 -9.32
C GLU A 216 8.07 -24.10 -7.85
N GLN A 217 8.88 -23.30 -7.16
CA GLN A 217 8.74 -23.03 -5.73
C GLN A 217 7.83 -21.86 -5.39
N TYR A 218 7.39 -21.06 -6.37
CA TYR A 218 6.75 -19.76 -6.11
C TYR A 218 5.53 -19.84 -5.22
N ALA A 219 4.59 -20.75 -5.51
CA ALA A 219 3.34 -20.87 -4.75
C ALA A 219 3.60 -21.18 -3.27
N GLN A 220 4.48 -22.14 -3.02
CA GLN A 220 4.86 -22.54 -1.65
C GLN A 220 5.60 -21.41 -0.93
N ASN A 221 6.59 -20.80 -1.58
CA ASN A 221 7.37 -19.71 -0.97
C ASN A 221 6.50 -18.49 -0.69
N LEU A 222 5.50 -18.19 -1.53
CA LEU A 222 4.56 -17.10 -1.29
C LEU A 222 3.66 -17.38 -0.07
N GLU A 223 3.17 -18.60 0.07
CA GLU A 223 2.42 -19.00 1.25
C GLU A 223 3.27 -18.83 2.53
N LEU A 224 4.50 -19.34 2.51
CA LEU A 224 5.43 -19.22 3.63
C LEU A 224 5.79 -17.76 3.93
N LEU A 225 6.04 -16.94 2.89
CA LEU A 225 6.28 -15.51 3.04
C LEU A 225 5.14 -14.81 3.81
N ILE A 226 3.90 -15.11 3.45
CA ILE A 226 2.73 -14.53 4.14
C ILE A 226 2.69 -14.94 5.61
N ARG A 227 2.97 -16.20 5.92
CA ARG A 227 2.99 -16.73 7.30
C ARG A 227 4.11 -16.10 8.12
N ASP A 228 5.32 -16.10 7.58
CA ASP A 228 6.51 -15.59 8.26
C ASP A 228 6.45 -14.07 8.49
N VAL A 229 5.94 -13.29 7.53
CA VAL A 229 5.69 -11.84 7.72
C VAL A 229 4.68 -11.60 8.85
N ARG A 230 3.63 -12.41 8.94
CA ARG A 230 2.65 -12.31 10.03
C ARG A 230 3.26 -12.63 11.40
N GLU A 231 4.14 -13.62 11.46
CA GLU A 231 4.85 -14.01 12.68
C GLU A 231 5.86 -12.93 13.09
N ASP A 232 6.75 -12.52 12.19
CA ASP A 232 7.82 -11.55 12.46
C ASP A 232 7.33 -10.14 12.81
N LEU A 233 6.12 -9.77 12.37
CA LEU A 233 5.46 -8.50 12.67
C LEU A 233 4.39 -8.60 13.76
N ASP A 234 4.25 -9.75 14.43
CA ASP A 234 3.23 -10.01 15.46
C ASP A 234 1.81 -9.63 15.01
N ALA A 235 1.47 -10.00 13.78
CA ALA A 235 0.21 -9.65 13.13
C ALA A 235 -0.46 -10.87 12.46
N PRO A 236 -0.91 -11.88 13.24
CA PRO A 236 -1.32 -13.20 12.74
C PRO A 236 -2.49 -13.15 11.74
N SER A 237 -3.25 -12.10 11.76
CA SER A 237 -4.38 -11.90 10.86
C SER A 237 -4.19 -10.73 9.90
N LEU A 238 -2.95 -10.27 9.67
CA LEU A 238 -2.63 -9.17 8.75
C LEU A 238 -3.27 -9.39 7.37
N PRO A 239 -4.04 -8.40 6.85
CA PRO A 239 -4.50 -8.42 5.47
C PRO A 239 -3.33 -8.42 4.49
N VAL A 240 -3.39 -9.29 3.48
CA VAL A 240 -2.35 -9.39 2.45
C VAL A 240 -2.95 -9.25 1.07
N VAL A 241 -2.38 -8.35 0.27
CA VAL A 241 -2.73 -8.16 -1.13
C VAL A 241 -1.56 -8.57 -1.99
N VAL A 242 -1.77 -9.52 -2.88
CA VAL A 242 -0.76 -9.98 -3.84
C VAL A 242 -1.14 -9.50 -5.23
N GLY A 243 -0.33 -8.62 -5.81
CA GLY A 243 -0.49 -8.17 -7.18
C GLY A 243 0.09 -9.17 -8.18
N GLU A 244 -0.64 -9.47 -9.25
CA GLU A 244 -0.15 -10.27 -10.36
C GLU A 244 1.12 -9.63 -10.95
N THR A 245 2.17 -10.43 -11.15
CA THR A 245 3.41 -9.90 -11.72
C THR A 245 3.25 -9.61 -13.21
N GLY A 246 3.57 -8.40 -13.58
CA GLY A 246 3.90 -7.95 -14.90
C GLY A 246 3.04 -8.44 -16.07
N ASN A 247 3.56 -8.15 -17.22
CA ASN A 247 2.91 -8.31 -18.52
C ASN A 247 3.40 -9.53 -19.33
N ALA A 248 4.19 -10.42 -18.69
CA ALA A 248 4.72 -11.58 -19.41
C ALA A 248 3.63 -12.60 -19.73
N ASP A 249 3.77 -13.21 -20.91
CA ASP A 249 2.86 -14.28 -21.33
C ASP A 249 3.29 -15.63 -20.74
N HIS A 250 3.11 -15.76 -19.42
CA HIS A 250 3.41 -16.99 -18.68
C HIS A 250 2.25 -17.40 -17.77
N GLU A 251 1.23 -17.97 -18.36
CA GLU A 251 -0.01 -18.34 -17.66
C GLU A 251 0.24 -19.31 -16.49
N GLY A 252 1.16 -20.28 -16.67
CA GLY A 252 1.51 -21.22 -15.59
C GLY A 252 2.05 -20.51 -14.35
N PHE A 253 2.88 -19.49 -14.52
CA PHE A 253 3.43 -18.73 -13.41
C PHE A 253 2.35 -17.88 -12.70
N ARG A 254 1.45 -17.24 -13.45
CA ARG A 254 0.32 -16.50 -12.87
C ARG A 254 -0.59 -17.39 -12.03
N ARG A 255 -0.83 -18.64 -12.50
CA ARG A 255 -1.56 -19.65 -11.69
C ARG A 255 -0.81 -19.98 -10.39
N SER A 256 0.52 -20.11 -10.42
CA SER A 256 1.32 -20.33 -9.21
C SER A 256 1.24 -19.14 -8.24
N GLN A 257 1.27 -17.90 -8.74
CA GLN A 257 1.07 -16.72 -7.89
C GLN A 257 -0.30 -16.74 -7.20
N ARG A 258 -1.36 -17.04 -7.93
CA ARG A 258 -2.70 -17.16 -7.37
C ARG A 258 -2.79 -18.30 -6.36
N ALA A 259 -2.25 -19.48 -6.69
CA ALA A 259 -2.29 -20.66 -5.82
C ALA A 259 -1.65 -20.40 -4.45
N GLY A 260 -0.55 -19.63 -4.41
CA GLY A 260 0.09 -19.23 -3.14
C GLY A 260 -0.78 -18.33 -2.24
N THR A 261 -1.93 -17.85 -2.73
CA THR A 261 -2.89 -17.04 -1.95
C THR A 261 -4.17 -17.81 -1.57
N GLU A 262 -4.31 -19.06 -1.98
CA GLU A 262 -5.58 -19.82 -1.89
C GLU A 262 -5.62 -20.82 -0.73
N HIS A 263 -4.64 -20.80 0.19
CA HIS A 263 -4.68 -21.65 1.39
C HIS A 263 -5.94 -21.35 2.23
N GLU A 264 -6.50 -22.38 2.89
CA GLU A 264 -7.75 -22.24 3.65
C GLU A 264 -7.67 -21.19 4.77
N ASP A 265 -6.51 -21.07 5.46
CA ASP A 265 -6.28 -20.08 6.51
C ASP A 265 -6.24 -18.63 5.96
N PHE A 266 -6.15 -18.46 4.66
CA PHE A 266 -6.07 -17.16 4.01
C PHE A 266 -7.43 -16.58 3.61
N ARG A 267 -8.51 -17.36 3.80
CA ARG A 267 -9.86 -16.92 3.46
C ARG A 267 -10.25 -15.64 4.19
N GLY A 268 -10.62 -14.61 3.42
CA GLY A 268 -11.07 -13.32 3.95
C GLY A 268 -9.96 -12.39 4.44
N ASN A 269 -8.68 -12.82 4.37
CA ASN A 269 -7.56 -11.98 4.78
C ASN A 269 -6.36 -11.95 3.81
N VAL A 270 -6.40 -12.73 2.73
CA VAL A 270 -5.47 -12.65 1.61
C VAL A 270 -6.26 -12.55 0.31
N THR A 271 -5.81 -11.72 -0.62
CA THR A 271 -6.41 -11.59 -1.95
C THR A 271 -5.36 -11.46 -3.04
N PHE A 272 -5.67 -12.05 -4.21
CA PHE A 272 -4.89 -11.91 -5.43
C PHE A 272 -5.55 -10.89 -6.36
N VAL A 273 -4.77 -9.91 -6.81
CA VAL A 273 -5.23 -8.85 -7.72
C VAL A 273 -4.68 -9.11 -9.12
N PRO A 274 -5.52 -9.49 -10.08
CA PRO A 274 -5.10 -9.62 -11.47
C PRO A 274 -4.81 -8.25 -12.07
N THR A 275 -3.65 -8.10 -12.72
CA THR A 275 -3.21 -6.81 -13.26
C THR A 275 -3.04 -6.81 -14.78
N ARG A 276 -3.12 -7.97 -15.44
CA ARG A 276 -2.89 -8.09 -16.88
C ARG A 276 -3.76 -7.15 -17.74
N ALA A 277 -4.99 -6.88 -17.32
CA ALA A 277 -5.88 -5.95 -18.02
C ALA A 277 -5.38 -4.49 -18.02
N PHE A 278 -4.42 -4.17 -17.17
CA PHE A 278 -3.83 -2.83 -17.08
C PHE A 278 -2.65 -2.62 -18.02
N LEU A 279 -2.21 -3.66 -18.73
CA LEU A 279 -1.16 -3.55 -19.74
C LEU A 279 -1.61 -2.63 -20.87
N ARG A 280 -0.75 -1.68 -21.22
CA ARG A 280 -0.86 -0.85 -22.42
C ARG A 280 0.11 -1.36 -23.47
N LYS A 281 -0.14 -1.03 -24.74
CA LYS A 281 0.70 -1.48 -25.84
C LYS A 281 2.05 -0.76 -25.81
N PRO A 282 3.14 -1.39 -26.32
CA PRO A 282 4.45 -0.74 -26.42
C PRO A 282 4.39 0.59 -27.18
N GLU A 283 3.67 0.62 -28.32
CA GLU A 283 3.53 1.81 -29.17
C GLU A 283 2.80 2.98 -28.47
N ASP A 284 2.02 2.71 -27.43
CA ASP A 284 1.27 3.68 -26.63
C ASP A 284 1.96 4.00 -25.29
N SER A 285 3.25 3.65 -25.16
CA SER A 285 3.97 3.69 -23.89
C SER A 285 5.36 4.32 -24.06
N PRO A 286 5.94 4.91 -22.99
CA PRO A 286 7.23 5.61 -23.12
C PRO A 286 8.40 4.69 -23.47
N ASN A 287 8.51 3.54 -22.84
CA ASN A 287 9.68 2.66 -22.91
C ASN A 287 9.36 1.38 -23.69
N VAL A 288 9.19 1.48 -25.00
CA VAL A 288 8.67 0.43 -25.91
C VAL A 288 9.38 -0.94 -25.80
N THR A 289 10.63 -0.98 -25.33
CA THR A 289 11.42 -2.21 -25.17
C THR A 289 11.41 -2.78 -23.74
N HIS A 290 10.86 -2.06 -22.76
CA HIS A 290 10.89 -2.43 -21.35
C HIS A 290 9.57 -3.09 -20.91
N GLY A 291 9.15 -4.13 -21.60
CA GLY A 291 7.92 -4.85 -21.29
C GLY A 291 7.82 -5.32 -19.84
N HIS A 292 8.94 -5.77 -19.26
CA HIS A 292 9.02 -6.20 -17.86
C HIS A 292 8.73 -5.09 -16.84
N HIS A 293 8.76 -3.82 -17.27
CA HIS A 293 8.39 -2.66 -16.46
C HIS A 293 7.14 -1.95 -16.99
N TRP A 294 6.19 -2.69 -17.55
CA TRP A 294 4.93 -2.13 -18.09
C TRP A 294 5.18 -1.01 -19.11
N PHE A 295 6.31 -1.10 -19.82
CA PHE A 295 6.78 -0.08 -20.77
C PHE A 295 6.89 1.35 -20.19
N GLY A 296 6.98 1.50 -18.85
CA GLY A 296 6.96 2.80 -18.17
C GLY A 296 5.63 3.54 -18.27
N ASN A 297 4.56 2.86 -18.67
CA ASN A 297 3.26 3.48 -18.90
C ASN A 297 2.61 3.95 -17.59
N ALA A 298 2.31 5.25 -17.51
CA ALA A 298 1.78 5.87 -16.29
C ALA A 298 0.39 5.33 -15.92
N GLU A 299 -0.48 5.16 -16.91
CA GLU A 299 -1.84 4.65 -16.66
C GLU A 299 -1.80 3.22 -16.08
N SER A 300 -0.91 2.35 -16.59
CA SER A 300 -0.73 1.00 -16.04
C SER A 300 -0.38 1.04 -14.56
N TYR A 301 0.56 1.88 -14.14
CA TYR A 301 0.97 1.99 -12.74
C TYR A 301 -0.12 2.60 -11.85
N LEU A 302 -0.87 3.59 -12.35
CA LEU A 302 -2.03 4.16 -11.63
C LEU A 302 -3.11 3.10 -11.42
N LEU A 303 -3.44 2.32 -12.46
CA LEU A 303 -4.43 1.24 -12.36
C LEU A 303 -4.01 0.13 -11.41
N VAL A 304 -2.72 -0.24 -11.41
CA VAL A 304 -2.16 -1.20 -10.44
C VAL A 304 -2.31 -0.65 -9.02
N GLY A 305 -1.87 0.58 -8.75
CA GLY A 305 -1.98 1.21 -7.44
C GLY A 305 -3.42 1.31 -6.95
N ASP A 306 -4.35 1.73 -7.83
CA ASP A 306 -5.80 1.79 -7.54
C ASP A 306 -6.36 0.42 -7.14
N ALA A 307 -6.05 -0.63 -7.93
CA ALA A 307 -6.55 -1.97 -7.67
C ALA A 307 -6.00 -2.57 -6.37
N LEU A 308 -4.70 -2.39 -6.10
CA LEU A 308 -4.07 -2.85 -4.86
C LEU A 308 -4.64 -2.11 -3.64
N GLY A 309 -4.86 -0.79 -3.74
CA GLY A 309 -5.44 0.03 -2.67
C GLY A 309 -6.88 -0.38 -2.35
N ARG A 310 -7.72 -0.52 -3.37
CA ARG A 310 -9.11 -1.00 -3.20
C ARG A 310 -9.17 -2.40 -2.60
N ALA A 311 -8.29 -3.30 -3.02
CA ALA A 311 -8.21 -4.65 -2.47
C ALA A 311 -7.83 -4.64 -0.98
N ALA A 312 -6.87 -3.79 -0.59
CA ALA A 312 -6.48 -3.62 0.82
C ALA A 312 -7.65 -3.11 1.68
N LEU A 313 -8.39 -2.10 1.20
CA LEU A 313 -9.58 -1.58 1.89
C LEU A 313 -10.71 -2.62 1.97
N ALA A 314 -10.93 -3.39 0.91
CA ALA A 314 -11.97 -4.44 0.90
C ALA A 314 -11.70 -5.54 1.94
N LEU A 315 -10.44 -5.98 2.10
CA LEU A 315 -10.05 -6.93 3.14
C LEU A 315 -10.26 -6.39 4.56
N GLN A 316 -10.12 -5.08 4.77
CA GLN A 316 -10.36 -4.44 6.06
C GLN A 316 -11.86 -4.31 6.37
N ALA A 317 -12.68 -3.98 5.37
CA ALA A 317 -14.14 -3.86 5.53
C ALA A 317 -14.80 -5.19 5.86
N GLY A 318 -14.33 -6.30 5.30
CA GLY A 318 -14.83 -7.65 5.59
C GLY A 318 -14.53 -8.17 7.01
N ARG A 319 -13.79 -7.39 7.81
CA ARG A 319 -13.39 -7.73 9.20
C ARG A 319 -14.17 -6.94 10.27
N ARG A 320 -14.99 -5.99 9.85
CA ARG A 320 -15.92 -5.26 10.73
C ARG A 320 -17.24 -6.00 10.79
#